data_d32946cb7ba0d4ef0c59e7e8cffdfa79
#
_entry.id   d32946cb7ba0d4ef0c59e7e8cffdfa79
#
_cell.length_a   1.000
_cell.length_b   1.000
_cell.length_c   1.000
_cell.angle_alpha   90.00
_cell.angle_beta   90.00
_cell.angle_gamma   90.00
#
_symmetry.space_group_name_H-M   'P 1'
#
loop_
_entity.id
_entity.type
_entity.pdbx_description
1 polymer ?
#
loop_
_entity_poly.entity_id
_entity_poly.type
_entity_poly.pdbx_seq_one_letter_code
_entity_poly.pdbx_strand_id
1 'polypeptide(L)'
;WEIIVQNPIIGVGTGDFPSEYNKVKSKNTPNLSDSTNPHNMYILVLMQLGVLGLISLLSIFYYQLKLSNNSNNKLTKDLGITLPILFLVLMLSDSYLLGHFTTLMFIFFSAFLYKDFEKI
;
A
#
# COMPACT_ATOMS: atom_id res chain seq x y z
N TRP A 1 11.17 2.74 -13.36
CA TRP A 1 11.65 1.34 -13.37
C TRP A 1 13.08 1.20 -12.86
N GLU A 2 14.00 2.09 -13.19
CA GLU A 2 15.43 1.97 -12.83
C GLU A 2 15.65 1.74 -11.33
N ILE A 3 14.91 2.46 -10.47
CA ILE A 3 15.01 2.31 -9.00
C ILE A 3 14.61 0.89 -8.57
N ILE A 4 13.52 0.34 -9.14
CA ILE A 4 13.02 -1.01 -8.81
C ILE A 4 14.04 -2.08 -9.25
N VAL A 5 14.61 -1.93 -10.44
CA VAL A 5 15.54 -2.91 -11.00
C VAL A 5 16.85 -2.97 -10.21
N GLN A 6 17.27 -1.88 -9.57
CA GLN A 6 18.49 -1.85 -8.76
C GLN A 6 18.38 -2.72 -7.50
N ASN A 7 17.21 -2.74 -6.84
CA ASN A 7 16.99 -3.51 -5.61
C ASN A 7 15.60 -4.14 -5.60
N PRO A 8 15.31 -5.14 -6.45
CA PRO A 8 13.95 -5.63 -6.66
C PRO A 8 13.35 -6.38 -5.46
N ILE A 9 14.18 -7.00 -4.62
CA ILE A 9 13.71 -7.87 -3.54
C ILE A 9 13.36 -7.07 -2.30
N ILE A 10 14.26 -6.17 -1.84
CA ILE A 10 14.14 -5.44 -0.58
C ILE A 10 13.94 -3.93 -0.75
N GLY A 11 14.00 -3.44 -2.01
CA GLY A 11 13.88 -2.02 -2.31
C GLY A 11 15.10 -1.19 -1.91
N VAL A 12 14.98 0.13 -2.02
CA VAL A 12 16.09 1.07 -1.71
C VAL A 12 16.06 1.59 -0.27
N GLY A 13 15.00 1.35 0.46
CA GLY A 13 14.80 1.80 1.84
C GLY A 13 13.61 2.73 2.01
N THR A 14 13.05 2.72 3.22
CA THR A 14 11.94 3.60 3.59
C THR A 14 12.39 5.06 3.64
N GLY A 15 11.69 5.94 2.91
CA GLY A 15 12.02 7.36 2.85
C GLY A 15 13.05 7.73 1.78
N ASP A 16 13.74 6.78 1.15
CA ASP A 16 14.80 7.05 0.19
C ASP A 16 14.29 7.36 -1.24
N PHE A 17 12.97 7.22 -1.48
CA PHE A 17 12.40 7.49 -2.79
C PHE A 17 12.80 8.87 -3.37
N PRO A 18 12.69 10.00 -2.64
CA PRO A 18 13.04 11.30 -3.21
C PRO A 18 14.51 11.40 -3.63
N SER A 19 15.42 10.84 -2.83
CA SER A 19 16.87 10.87 -3.13
C SER A 19 17.20 10.03 -4.35
N GLU A 20 16.66 8.82 -4.44
CA GLU A 20 16.87 7.91 -5.58
C GLU A 20 16.19 8.44 -6.85
N TYR A 21 14.98 9.02 -6.73
CA TYR A 21 14.32 9.67 -7.85
C TYR A 21 15.18 10.82 -8.41
N ASN A 22 15.74 11.67 -7.55
CA ASN A 22 16.58 12.79 -7.98
C ASN A 22 17.88 12.33 -8.64
N LYS A 23 18.49 11.23 -8.20
CA LYS A 23 19.67 10.65 -8.86
C LYS A 23 19.34 10.19 -10.29
N VAL A 24 18.23 9.45 -10.46
CA VAL A 24 17.79 8.96 -11.78
C VAL A 24 17.35 10.12 -12.67
N LYS A 25 16.62 11.09 -12.13
CA LYS A 25 16.15 12.28 -12.82
C LYS A 25 17.33 13.11 -13.35
N SER A 26 18.31 13.40 -12.51
CA SER A 26 19.48 14.24 -12.90
C SER A 26 20.28 13.60 -14.03
N LYS A 27 20.29 12.26 -14.10
CA LYS A 27 20.97 11.51 -15.14
C LYS A 27 20.22 11.48 -16.48
N ASN A 28 18.89 11.27 -16.42
CA ASN A 28 18.10 10.94 -17.62
C ASN A 28 17.21 12.10 -18.10
N THR A 29 16.67 12.90 -17.17
CA THR A 29 15.66 13.94 -17.46
C THR A 29 15.81 15.14 -16.51
N PRO A 30 16.90 15.93 -16.62
CA PRO A 30 17.22 17.00 -15.66
C PRO A 30 16.14 18.11 -15.57
N ASN A 31 15.30 18.26 -16.60
CA ASN A 31 14.26 19.28 -16.66
C ASN A 31 12.93 18.89 -15.98
N LEU A 32 12.79 17.64 -15.49
CA LEU A 32 11.61 17.24 -14.73
C LEU A 32 11.61 17.89 -13.33
N SER A 33 10.41 18.15 -12.80
CA SER A 33 10.24 18.62 -11.42
C SER A 33 10.66 17.57 -10.42
N ASP A 34 11.03 18.00 -9.21
CA ASP A 34 11.26 17.09 -8.09
C ASP A 34 9.94 16.45 -7.65
N SER A 35 10.01 15.17 -7.28
CA SER A 35 8.87 14.45 -6.77
C SER A 35 9.25 13.74 -5.48
N THR A 36 8.37 13.81 -4.50
CA THR A 36 8.50 13.10 -3.22
C THR A 36 7.62 11.85 -3.15
N ASN A 37 6.72 11.67 -4.13
CA ASN A 37 5.73 10.60 -4.15
C ASN A 37 5.43 10.19 -5.60
N PRO A 38 5.42 8.91 -5.94
CA PRO A 38 5.06 8.43 -7.28
C PRO A 38 3.53 8.45 -7.55
N HIS A 39 2.71 8.94 -6.61
CA HIS A 39 1.24 8.93 -6.69
C HIS A 39 0.65 7.55 -7.02
N ASN A 40 1.29 6.50 -6.53
CA ASN A 40 0.82 5.12 -6.64
C ASN A 40 1.46 4.31 -5.51
N MET A 41 0.62 3.76 -4.62
CA MET A 41 1.10 3.06 -3.42
C MET A 41 1.87 1.79 -3.76
N TYR A 42 1.45 1.06 -4.79
CA TYR A 42 2.13 -0.18 -5.19
C TYR A 42 3.54 0.09 -5.70
N ILE A 43 3.69 1.13 -6.54
CA ILE A 43 4.98 1.56 -7.05
C ILE A 43 5.87 2.05 -5.90
N LEU A 44 5.31 2.85 -4.98
CA LEU A 44 6.07 3.35 -3.83
C LEU A 44 6.59 2.20 -2.96
N VAL A 45 5.72 1.26 -2.60
CA VAL A 45 6.11 0.09 -1.78
C VAL A 45 7.14 -0.77 -2.50
N LEU A 46 6.95 -0.98 -3.81
CA LEU A 46 7.88 -1.76 -4.61
C LEU A 46 9.26 -1.11 -4.71
N MET A 47 9.32 0.23 -4.80
CA MET A 47 10.60 0.96 -4.79
C MET A 47 11.27 0.94 -3.43
N GLN A 48 10.53 1.20 -2.36
CA GLN A 48 11.10 1.33 -1.01
C GLN A 48 11.37 -0.01 -0.32
N LEU A 49 10.49 -1.00 -0.49
CA LEU A 49 10.51 -2.28 0.24
C LEU A 49 10.63 -3.50 -0.68
N GLY A 50 10.70 -3.28 -1.99
CA GLY A 50 10.81 -4.34 -2.98
C GLY A 50 9.58 -5.25 -3.05
N VAL A 51 9.77 -6.40 -3.67
CA VAL A 51 8.72 -7.43 -3.84
C VAL A 51 8.26 -7.97 -2.48
N LEU A 52 9.15 -8.09 -1.49
CA LEU A 52 8.79 -8.54 -0.16
C LEU A 52 7.81 -7.59 0.53
N GLY A 53 8.03 -6.27 0.42
CA GLY A 53 7.11 -5.27 0.93
C GLY A 53 5.76 -5.31 0.23
N LEU A 54 5.76 -5.48 -1.10
CA LEU A 54 4.53 -5.57 -1.87
C LEU A 54 3.71 -6.82 -1.49
N ILE A 55 4.35 -7.99 -1.35
CA ILE A 55 3.69 -9.21 -0.89
C ILE A 55 3.11 -9.01 0.52
N SER A 56 3.86 -8.39 1.42
CA SER A 56 3.40 -8.09 2.78
C SER A 56 2.17 -7.18 2.77
N LEU A 57 2.17 -6.12 1.97
CA LEU A 57 1.03 -5.22 1.82
C LEU A 57 -0.20 -5.97 1.27
N LEU A 58 -0.05 -6.72 0.20
CA LEU A 58 -1.16 -7.47 -0.42
C LEU A 58 -1.69 -8.57 0.49
N SER A 59 -0.85 -9.18 1.33
CA SER A 59 -1.27 -10.19 2.29
C SER A 59 -2.26 -9.65 3.31
N ILE A 60 -2.12 -8.39 3.75
CA ILE A 60 -3.08 -7.74 4.65
C ILE A 60 -4.48 -7.76 4.03
N PHE A 61 -4.60 -7.29 2.79
CA PHE A 61 -5.88 -7.24 2.08
C PHE A 61 -6.45 -8.63 1.81
N TYR A 62 -5.58 -9.59 1.45
CA TYR A 62 -5.99 -10.98 1.27
C TYR A 62 -6.62 -11.57 2.53
N TYR A 63 -5.97 -11.38 3.69
CA TYR A 63 -6.52 -11.88 4.96
C TYR A 63 -7.79 -11.16 5.37
N GLN A 64 -7.90 -9.85 5.15
CA GLN A 64 -9.12 -9.09 5.40
C GLN A 64 -10.30 -9.65 4.58
N LEU A 65 -10.10 -9.90 3.28
CA LEU A 65 -11.12 -10.49 2.40
C LEU A 65 -11.50 -11.90 2.84
N LYS A 66 -10.51 -12.73 3.21
CA LYS A 66 -10.73 -14.09 3.69
C LYS A 66 -11.56 -14.10 4.98
N LEU A 67 -11.22 -13.25 5.94
CA LEU A 67 -11.94 -13.13 7.20
C LEU A 67 -13.37 -12.64 7.00
N SER A 68 -13.54 -11.61 6.18
CA SER A 68 -14.87 -11.09 5.88
C SER A 68 -15.78 -12.11 5.22
N ASN A 69 -15.24 -12.93 4.31
CA ASN A 69 -16.02 -13.94 3.62
C ASN A 69 -16.55 -15.03 4.56
N ASN A 70 -15.84 -15.31 5.65
CA ASN A 70 -16.23 -16.29 6.67
C ASN A 70 -17.15 -15.71 7.76
N SER A 71 -17.44 -14.40 7.75
CA SER A 71 -18.31 -13.77 8.74
C SER A 71 -19.77 -14.19 8.56
N ASN A 72 -20.43 -14.56 9.67
CA ASN A 72 -21.86 -14.90 9.70
C ASN A 72 -22.76 -13.64 9.71
N ASN A 73 -22.23 -12.48 10.09
CA ASN A 73 -22.97 -11.23 10.08
C ASN A 73 -22.88 -10.58 8.71
N LYS A 74 -24.01 -10.45 8.02
CA LYS A 74 -24.06 -9.88 6.66
C LYS A 74 -23.46 -8.47 6.59
N LEU A 75 -23.77 -7.58 7.53
CA LEU A 75 -23.25 -6.23 7.53
C LEU A 75 -21.73 -6.20 7.70
N THR A 76 -21.21 -6.99 8.64
CA THR A 76 -19.74 -7.11 8.86
C THR A 76 -19.06 -7.72 7.64
N LYS A 77 -19.67 -8.70 7.00
CA LYS A 77 -19.17 -9.29 5.77
C LYS A 77 -19.11 -8.28 4.64
N ASP A 78 -20.21 -7.60 4.36
CA ASP A 78 -20.30 -6.66 3.24
C ASP A 78 -19.33 -5.47 3.43
N LEU A 79 -19.28 -4.87 4.61
CA LEU A 79 -18.33 -3.80 4.93
C LEU A 79 -16.88 -4.28 4.94
N GLY A 80 -16.64 -5.48 5.49
CA GLY A 80 -15.31 -6.06 5.55
C GLY A 80 -14.74 -6.46 4.18
N ILE A 81 -15.58 -6.76 3.20
CA ILE A 81 -15.16 -6.96 1.81
C ILE A 81 -14.98 -5.60 1.10
N THR A 82 -15.87 -4.66 1.34
CA THR A 82 -15.84 -3.34 0.68
C THR A 82 -14.61 -2.53 1.06
N LEU A 83 -14.21 -2.53 2.34
CA LEU A 83 -13.07 -1.75 2.82
C LEU A 83 -11.76 -2.09 2.09
N PRO A 84 -11.28 -3.36 2.07
CA PRO A 84 -10.05 -3.70 1.37
C PRO A 84 -10.12 -3.47 -0.13
N ILE A 85 -11.25 -3.76 -0.78
CA ILE A 85 -11.42 -3.49 -2.21
C ILE A 85 -11.31 -2.00 -2.51
N LEU A 86 -11.97 -1.16 -1.71
CA LEU A 86 -11.90 0.30 -1.85
C LEU A 86 -10.45 0.78 -1.76
N PHE A 87 -9.70 0.35 -0.75
CA PHE A 87 -8.30 0.76 -0.60
C PHE A 87 -7.40 0.22 -1.70
N LEU A 88 -7.61 -1.03 -2.15
CA LEU A 88 -6.88 -1.58 -3.30
C LEU A 88 -7.06 -0.74 -4.57
N VAL A 89 -8.27 -0.22 -4.82
CA VAL A 89 -8.55 0.65 -5.97
C VAL A 89 -7.96 2.05 -5.75
N LEU A 90 -8.16 2.66 -4.57
CA LEU A 90 -7.64 3.99 -4.27
C LEU A 90 -6.11 4.06 -4.36
N MET A 91 -5.41 3.02 -3.91
CA MET A 91 -3.95 2.93 -3.95
C MET A 91 -3.36 2.92 -5.38
N LEU A 92 -4.18 2.68 -6.42
CA LEU A 92 -3.75 2.85 -7.82
C LEU A 92 -3.61 4.33 -8.20
N SER A 93 -4.42 5.22 -7.61
CA SER A 93 -4.46 6.63 -7.97
C SER A 93 -3.55 7.51 -7.11
N ASP A 94 -3.24 7.09 -5.88
CA ASP A 94 -2.29 7.81 -5.01
C ASP A 94 -1.79 6.90 -3.87
N SER A 95 -0.76 7.39 -3.15
CA SER A 95 -0.14 6.71 -2.00
C SER A 95 -0.94 6.95 -0.72
N TYR A 96 -2.22 6.57 -0.71
CA TYR A 96 -3.18 6.88 0.37
C TYR A 96 -2.77 6.38 1.76
N LEU A 97 -2.02 5.28 1.86
CA LEU A 97 -1.53 4.77 3.13
C LEU A 97 -0.30 5.54 3.68
N LEU A 98 0.17 6.58 3.00
CA LEU A 98 1.10 7.57 3.56
C LEU A 98 0.37 8.72 4.27
N GLY A 99 -0.88 8.98 3.93
CA GLY A 99 -1.68 10.04 4.53
C GLY A 99 -2.13 9.68 5.95
N HIS A 100 -1.88 10.57 6.93
CA HIS A 100 -2.26 10.32 8.32
C HIS A 100 -3.74 10.00 8.50
N PHE A 101 -4.63 10.76 7.88
CA PHE A 101 -6.08 10.55 8.00
C PHE A 101 -6.54 9.25 7.35
N THR A 102 -6.09 8.98 6.14
CA THR A 102 -6.48 7.78 5.40
C THR A 102 -5.96 6.51 6.06
N THR A 103 -4.74 6.55 6.60
CA THR A 103 -4.16 5.44 7.35
C THR A 103 -4.89 5.21 8.67
N LEU A 104 -5.16 6.27 9.43
CA LEU A 104 -5.93 6.16 10.68
C LEU A 104 -7.33 5.61 10.42
N MET A 105 -8.00 6.08 9.36
CA MET A 105 -9.31 5.58 8.95
C MET A 105 -9.25 4.09 8.59
N PHE A 106 -8.26 3.68 7.80
CA PHE A 106 -8.07 2.29 7.44
C PHE A 106 -7.83 1.40 8.67
N ILE A 107 -6.95 1.83 9.59
CA ILE A 107 -6.64 1.10 10.83
C ILE A 107 -7.89 1.01 11.72
N PHE A 108 -8.60 2.12 11.92
CA PHE A 108 -9.79 2.18 12.76
C PHE A 108 -10.88 1.24 12.25
N PHE A 109 -11.25 1.33 10.97
CA PHE A 109 -12.25 0.44 10.39
C PHE A 109 -11.79 -1.01 10.35
N SER A 110 -10.52 -1.27 10.09
CA SER A 110 -9.96 -2.62 10.14
C SER A 110 -10.05 -3.21 11.54
N ALA A 111 -9.68 -2.45 12.57
CA ALA A 111 -9.78 -2.89 13.96
C ALA A 111 -11.23 -3.18 14.38
N PHE A 112 -12.20 -2.38 13.92
CA PHE A 112 -13.60 -2.58 14.20
C PHE A 112 -14.20 -3.79 13.49
N LEU A 113 -13.93 -3.95 12.19
CA LEU A 113 -14.52 -4.99 11.35
C LEU A 113 -13.93 -6.38 11.63
N TYR A 114 -12.64 -6.46 12.00
CA TYR A 114 -11.93 -7.73 12.20
C TYR A 114 -11.61 -8.06 13.66
N LYS A 115 -12.23 -7.36 14.62
CA LYS A 115 -11.99 -7.54 16.08
C LYS A 115 -12.32 -8.94 16.61
N ASP A 116 -13.28 -9.63 16.00
CA ASP A 116 -13.75 -10.96 16.43
C ASP A 116 -13.07 -12.10 15.65
N PHE A 117 -11.86 -11.84 15.18
CA PHE A 117 -11.07 -12.79 14.40
C PHE A 117 -10.93 -14.19 15.02
N GLU A 118 -10.80 -14.27 16.36
CA GLU A 118 -10.64 -15.56 17.07
C GLU A 118 -11.93 -16.40 17.11
N LYS A 119 -13.07 -15.83 16.71
CA LYS A 119 -14.37 -16.52 16.74
C LYS A 119 -14.81 -17.07 15.37
N ILE A 120 -13.98 -16.88 14.36
CA ILE A 120 -14.18 -17.35 13.00
C ILE A 120 -13.29 -18.57 12.76
#